data_f22cddd079f36f40b281083c6ff95d7f
#
_entry.id   f22cddd079f36f40b281083c6ff95d7f
#
_cell.length_a   1.000
_cell.length_b   1.000
_cell.length_c   1.000
_cell.angle_alpha   90.00
_cell.angle_beta   90.00
_cell.angle_gamma   90.00
#
_symmetry.space_group_name_H-M   'P 1'
#
loop_
_entity.id
_entity.type
_entity.pdbx_description
1 polymer ?
#
loop_
_entity_poly.entity_id
_entity_poly.type
_entity_poly.pdbx_seq_one_letter_code
_entity_poly.pdbx_strand_id
1 'polypeptide(L)'
;VSYINTFDKDENENGFSGVNRRVLMLLSAFHVSTPTLVYKHWLNGALRYLFDNCHPDQPVDAGAYLSYLESQARRFVFQRFLAPGEGASYYQMLYLDNALLPAINVDESWHKVITSKLRFGHIENNFVFNFLDYLLWVRDRNSDKVAGSFEFTFRSSVEHFSPQHPMDGYKPVEQSALHSFGNLCLISHSKNSRLSNFQPQQKQEHFEASLANNQTDSLKLLAMIRLMKDKGRWLEDEIAVH
;
A
#
# COMPACT_ATOMS: atom_id res chain seq x y z
N VAL A 1 10.65 15.76 17.93
CA VAL A 1 11.02 16.52 16.73
C VAL A 1 9.71 17.03 16.14
N SER A 2 9.50 18.35 16.25
CA SER A 2 8.34 18.98 15.60
C SER A 2 8.62 19.07 14.12
N TYR A 3 7.80 18.45 13.29
CA TYR A 3 7.85 18.65 11.84
C TYR A 3 7.29 20.03 11.53
N ILE A 4 8.09 20.88 10.92
CA ILE A 4 7.62 22.16 10.40
C ILE A 4 6.81 21.88 9.16
N ASN A 5 5.57 22.36 9.13
CA ASN A 5 4.75 22.37 7.94
C ASN A 5 5.39 23.28 6.90
N THR A 6 5.96 22.72 5.85
CA THR A 6 6.67 23.45 4.80
C THR A 6 5.75 23.85 3.63
N PHE A 7 4.58 23.25 3.52
CA PHE A 7 3.72 23.44 2.34
C PHE A 7 2.42 24.17 2.63
N ASP A 8 1.99 24.20 3.89
CA ASP A 8 0.68 24.74 4.24
C ASP A 8 0.77 25.55 5.52
N LYS A 9 0.82 26.87 5.37
CA LYS A 9 0.94 27.81 6.49
C LYS A 9 -0.40 28.20 7.09
N ASP A 10 -1.50 27.95 6.38
CA ASP A 10 -2.82 28.49 6.70
C ASP A 10 -3.76 27.46 7.33
N GLU A 11 -3.34 26.24 7.54
CA GLU A 11 -4.22 25.23 8.12
C GLU A 11 -4.08 25.14 9.65
N ASN A 12 -5.23 25.36 10.25
CA ASN A 12 -5.54 25.17 11.66
C ASN A 12 -4.69 24.14 12.39
N GLU A 13 -4.23 24.53 13.52
CA GLU A 13 -3.62 23.91 14.69
C GLU A 13 -2.97 22.51 14.60
N ASN A 14 -3.21 21.71 13.57
CA ASN A 14 -2.64 20.36 13.43
C ASN A 14 -1.78 20.14 12.19
N GLY A 15 -1.46 21.13 11.36
CA GLY A 15 -0.44 21.09 10.29
C GLY A 15 -0.34 19.87 9.36
N PHE A 16 -1.22 18.89 9.54
CA PHE A 16 -1.21 17.58 8.88
C PHE A 16 -2.51 17.25 8.13
N SER A 17 -3.43 18.21 8.04
CA SER A 17 -4.61 18.06 7.19
C SER A 17 -4.26 18.37 5.72
N GLY A 18 -5.04 17.84 4.81
CA GLY A 18 -4.92 18.18 3.40
C GLY A 18 -3.71 17.60 2.65
N VAL A 19 -3.08 18.42 1.84
CA VAL A 19 -2.01 18.04 0.89
C VAL A 19 -0.76 17.55 1.60
N ASN A 20 -0.38 18.23 2.66
CA ASN A 20 0.82 17.90 3.46
C ASN A 20 0.77 16.47 4.01
N ARG A 21 -0.35 16.10 4.61
CA ARG A 21 -0.52 14.74 5.13
C ARG A 21 -0.50 13.70 4.02
N ARG A 22 -1.07 14.00 2.85
CA ARG A 22 -0.99 13.10 1.68
C ARG A 22 0.44 12.90 1.20
N VAL A 23 1.24 13.98 1.12
CA VAL A 23 2.67 13.91 0.79
C VAL A 23 3.41 13.03 1.79
N LEU A 24 3.25 13.29 3.09
CA LEU A 24 3.91 12.51 4.15
C LEU A 24 3.51 11.05 4.13
N MET A 25 2.23 10.74 3.96
CA MET A 25 1.75 9.36 3.90
C MET A 25 2.33 8.62 2.70
N LEU A 26 2.37 9.25 1.53
CA LEU A 26 2.92 8.62 0.32
C LEU A 26 4.43 8.41 0.41
N LEU A 27 5.17 9.40 0.93
CA LEU A 27 6.61 9.26 1.19
C LEU A 27 6.88 8.17 2.24
N SER A 28 6.03 8.05 3.26
CA SER A 28 6.12 6.98 4.25
C SER A 28 5.87 5.61 3.64
N ALA A 29 4.86 5.48 2.76
CA ALA A 29 4.59 4.24 2.03
C ALA A 29 5.81 3.79 1.20
N PHE A 30 6.43 4.72 0.48
CA PHE A 30 7.69 4.45 -0.23
C PHE A 30 8.81 4.04 0.72
N HIS A 31 9.00 4.79 1.81
CA HIS A 31 10.09 4.58 2.75
C HIS A 31 10.04 3.19 3.39
N VAL A 32 8.88 2.77 3.89
CA VAL A 32 8.74 1.45 4.53
C VAL A 32 8.80 0.29 3.54
N SER A 33 8.59 0.54 2.25
CA SER A 33 8.69 -0.47 1.19
C SER A 33 10.11 -0.69 0.69
N THR A 34 11.02 0.26 0.93
CA THR A 34 12.40 0.22 0.47
C THR A 34 13.37 0.56 1.61
N PRO A 35 13.59 -0.39 2.54
CA PRO A 35 14.32 -0.11 3.78
C PRO A 35 15.81 0.22 3.55
N THR A 36 16.40 -0.24 2.45
CA THR A 36 17.82 0.01 2.14
C THR A 36 18.00 1.25 1.26
N LEU A 37 19.07 2.00 1.49
CA LEU A 37 19.37 3.23 0.73
C LEU A 37 19.56 3.00 -0.76
N VAL A 38 20.16 1.87 -1.13
CA VAL A 38 20.49 1.53 -2.54
C VAL A 38 19.23 1.47 -3.42
N TYR A 39 18.08 1.11 -2.85
CA TYR A 39 16.84 0.95 -3.61
C TYR A 39 15.88 2.14 -3.50
N LYS A 40 16.30 3.25 -2.89
CA LYS A 40 15.45 4.47 -2.75
C LYS A 40 15.47 5.34 -4.01
N HIS A 41 15.29 4.76 -5.17
CA HIS A 41 15.19 5.49 -6.43
C HIS A 41 14.07 6.55 -6.41
N TRP A 42 12.95 6.24 -5.74
CA TRP A 42 11.85 7.17 -5.55
C TRP A 42 12.28 8.47 -4.84
N LEU A 43 13.20 8.37 -3.86
CA LEU A 43 13.70 9.54 -3.12
C LEU A 43 14.49 10.47 -4.03
N ASN A 44 15.30 9.91 -4.92
CA ASN A 44 16.02 10.72 -5.91
C ASN A 44 15.05 11.52 -6.80
N GLY A 45 14.00 10.86 -7.32
CA GLY A 45 12.96 11.54 -8.10
C GLY A 45 12.24 12.62 -7.30
N ALA A 46 11.87 12.33 -6.06
CA ALA A 46 11.20 13.29 -5.18
C ALA A 46 12.06 14.53 -4.89
N LEU A 47 13.35 14.33 -4.57
CA LEU A 47 14.29 15.42 -4.32
C LEU A 47 14.60 16.22 -5.58
N ARG A 48 14.74 15.55 -6.72
CA ARG A 48 14.98 16.21 -8.00
C ARG A 48 13.81 17.12 -8.38
N TYR A 49 12.57 16.65 -8.23
CA TYR A 49 11.41 17.51 -8.48
C TYR A 49 11.46 18.78 -7.64
N LEU A 50 11.77 18.67 -6.35
CA LEU A 50 11.90 19.83 -5.47
C LEU A 50 13.02 20.75 -5.92
N PHE A 51 14.18 20.19 -6.29
CA PHE A 51 15.32 20.98 -6.77
C PHE A 51 15.00 21.74 -8.06
N ASP A 52 14.36 21.06 -9.02
CA ASP A 52 14.03 21.65 -10.33
C ASP A 52 12.92 22.72 -10.24
N ASN A 53 12.08 22.68 -9.20
CA ASN A 53 10.94 23.60 -8.98
C ASN A 53 11.15 24.55 -7.78
N CYS A 54 12.29 24.52 -7.13
CA CYS A 54 12.61 25.43 -6.04
C CYS A 54 13.20 26.73 -6.59
N HIS A 55 12.50 27.84 -6.35
CA HIS A 55 12.97 29.17 -6.70
C HIS A 55 13.13 30.01 -5.43
N PRO A 56 14.13 30.93 -5.35
CA PRO A 56 14.39 31.71 -4.14
C PRO A 56 13.19 32.51 -3.62
N ASP A 57 12.35 32.97 -4.53
CA ASP A 57 11.25 33.88 -4.23
C ASP A 57 9.86 33.21 -4.31
N GLN A 58 9.79 31.91 -4.63
CA GLN A 58 8.52 31.23 -4.78
C GLN A 58 8.52 29.87 -4.05
N PRO A 59 7.53 29.59 -3.22
CA PRO A 59 7.39 28.29 -2.61
C PRO A 59 7.06 27.22 -3.68
N VAL A 60 7.49 25.99 -3.45
CA VAL A 60 7.10 24.86 -4.29
C VAL A 60 5.60 24.62 -4.14
N ASP A 61 4.89 24.48 -5.25
CA ASP A 61 3.47 24.13 -5.23
C ASP A 61 3.26 22.72 -4.67
N ALA A 62 2.59 22.65 -3.52
CA ALA A 62 2.35 21.39 -2.80
C ALA A 62 1.44 20.43 -3.57
N GLY A 63 0.43 20.96 -4.29
CA GLY A 63 -0.50 20.18 -5.09
C GLY A 63 0.19 19.54 -6.30
N ALA A 64 1.02 20.33 -6.99
CA ALA A 64 1.83 19.83 -8.10
C ALA A 64 2.86 18.77 -7.63
N TYR A 65 3.49 18.99 -6.48
CA TYR A 65 4.42 18.01 -5.91
C TYR A 65 3.71 16.71 -5.52
N LEU A 66 2.54 16.80 -4.89
CA LEU A 66 1.73 15.63 -4.59
C LEU A 66 1.35 14.86 -5.86
N SER A 67 0.88 15.56 -6.88
CA SER A 67 0.51 14.96 -8.17
C SER A 67 1.69 14.23 -8.82
N TYR A 68 2.88 14.82 -8.74
CA TYR A 68 4.11 14.18 -9.19
C TYR A 68 4.41 12.89 -8.41
N LEU A 69 4.34 12.92 -7.08
CA LEU A 69 4.59 11.73 -6.24
C LEU A 69 3.57 10.63 -6.50
N GLU A 70 2.29 10.96 -6.65
CA GLU A 70 1.24 9.99 -6.98
C GLU A 70 1.43 9.40 -8.39
N SER A 71 1.88 10.20 -9.36
CA SER A 71 2.26 9.73 -10.68
C SER A 71 3.44 8.76 -10.61
N GLN A 72 4.48 9.11 -9.84
CA GLN A 72 5.60 8.19 -9.59
C GLN A 72 5.14 6.88 -8.96
N ALA A 73 4.30 6.94 -7.92
CA ALA A 73 3.78 5.74 -7.26
C ALA A 73 3.06 4.81 -8.25
N ARG A 74 2.19 5.38 -9.09
CA ARG A 74 1.50 4.62 -10.14
C ARG A 74 2.48 3.98 -11.13
N ARG A 75 3.54 4.68 -11.52
CA ARG A 75 4.58 4.13 -12.42
C ARG A 75 5.32 2.97 -11.78
N PHE A 76 5.74 3.11 -10.52
CA PHE A 76 6.40 2.03 -9.79
C PHE A 76 5.51 0.79 -9.72
N VAL A 77 4.22 0.95 -9.46
CA VAL A 77 3.29 -0.18 -9.41
C VAL A 77 3.04 -0.75 -10.81
N PHE A 78 2.59 0.05 -11.76
CA PHE A 78 2.06 -0.45 -13.04
C PHE A 78 3.08 -0.59 -14.16
N GLN A 79 4.14 0.22 -14.17
CA GLN A 79 5.18 0.15 -15.20
C GLN A 79 6.42 -0.64 -14.75
N ARG A 80 6.49 -1.03 -13.47
CA ARG A 80 7.59 -1.84 -12.94
C ARG A 80 7.07 -3.13 -12.29
N PHE A 81 6.46 -3.06 -11.11
CA PHE A 81 6.17 -4.25 -10.30
C PHE A 81 5.07 -5.14 -10.90
N LEU A 82 4.06 -4.55 -11.52
CA LEU A 82 2.94 -5.26 -12.15
C LEU A 82 2.98 -5.20 -13.69
N ALA A 83 4.03 -4.68 -14.28
CA ALA A 83 4.18 -4.59 -15.73
C ALA A 83 4.40 -5.96 -16.37
N PRO A 84 4.03 -6.15 -17.65
CA PRO A 84 4.45 -7.29 -18.43
C PRO A 84 5.99 -7.36 -18.53
N GLY A 85 6.55 -8.57 -18.47
CA GLY A 85 7.99 -8.79 -18.54
C GLY A 85 8.74 -8.13 -17.36
N GLU A 86 9.90 -7.53 -17.64
CA GLU A 86 10.73 -6.86 -16.64
C GLU A 86 10.23 -5.46 -16.25
N GLY A 87 9.33 -4.90 -17.05
CA GLY A 87 8.85 -3.54 -16.85
C GLY A 87 9.91 -2.45 -17.14
N ALA A 88 9.54 -1.20 -16.87
CA ALA A 88 10.43 -0.05 -17.06
C ALA A 88 11.56 -0.04 -16.02
N SER A 89 12.78 0.35 -16.45
CA SER A 89 13.87 0.57 -15.51
C SER A 89 13.63 1.82 -14.67
N TYR A 90 14.24 1.89 -13.49
CA TYR A 90 14.16 3.09 -12.64
C TYR A 90 14.68 4.34 -13.35
N TYR A 91 15.72 4.18 -14.16
CA TYR A 91 16.25 5.28 -14.97
C TYR A 91 15.20 5.83 -15.95
N GLN A 92 14.51 4.95 -16.66
CA GLN A 92 13.43 5.36 -17.58
C GLN A 92 12.31 6.10 -16.85
N MET A 93 11.88 5.58 -15.70
CA MET A 93 10.78 6.18 -14.94
C MET A 93 11.12 7.54 -14.31
N LEU A 94 12.38 7.78 -13.99
CA LEU A 94 12.80 8.99 -13.26
C LEU A 94 13.39 10.08 -14.16
N TYR A 95 14.01 9.71 -15.28
CA TYR A 95 14.84 10.64 -16.06
C TYR A 95 14.41 10.79 -17.51
N LEU A 96 13.64 9.87 -18.06
CA LEU A 96 13.13 10.03 -19.41
C LEU A 96 11.80 10.79 -19.39
N ASP A 97 11.53 11.45 -20.52
CA ASP A 97 10.26 12.13 -20.74
C ASP A 97 9.09 11.13 -20.60
N ASN A 98 8.04 11.57 -19.97
CA ASN A 98 6.82 10.78 -19.78
C ASN A 98 6.22 10.27 -21.08
N ALA A 99 6.40 11.02 -22.18
CA ALA A 99 5.96 10.63 -23.52
C ALA A 99 6.66 9.36 -24.05
N LEU A 100 7.84 9.01 -23.50
CA LEU A 100 8.62 7.84 -23.93
C LEU A 100 8.27 6.57 -23.11
N LEU A 101 7.49 6.71 -22.05
CA LEU A 101 7.05 5.56 -21.26
C LEU A 101 5.70 5.03 -21.81
N PRO A 102 5.51 3.70 -21.84
CA PRO A 102 4.21 3.14 -22.22
C PRO A 102 3.09 3.75 -21.38
N ALA A 103 1.99 4.10 -22.02
CA ALA A 103 0.80 4.51 -21.27
C ALA A 103 0.35 3.37 -20.34
N ILE A 104 -0.09 3.72 -19.13
CA ILE A 104 -0.71 2.75 -18.23
C ILE A 104 -2.12 2.50 -18.77
N ASN A 105 -2.24 1.51 -19.65
CA ASN A 105 -3.52 1.08 -20.19
C ASN A 105 -3.82 -0.33 -19.67
N VAL A 106 -4.71 -0.41 -18.68
CA VAL A 106 -5.09 -1.68 -18.05
C VAL A 106 -6.22 -2.31 -18.88
N ASP A 107 -5.87 -2.93 -20.00
CA ASP A 107 -6.75 -3.76 -20.81
C ASP A 107 -6.85 -5.20 -20.24
N GLU A 108 -7.60 -6.06 -20.93
CA GLU A 108 -7.78 -7.47 -20.53
C GLU A 108 -6.46 -8.25 -20.45
N SER A 109 -5.48 -7.93 -21.28
CA SER A 109 -4.18 -8.60 -21.29
C SER A 109 -3.37 -8.19 -20.06
N TRP A 110 -3.40 -6.92 -19.71
CA TRP A 110 -2.81 -6.40 -18.46
C TRP A 110 -3.48 -6.99 -17.23
N HIS A 111 -4.79 -7.10 -17.21
CA HIS A 111 -5.52 -7.75 -16.12
C HIS A 111 -4.99 -9.16 -15.82
N LYS A 112 -4.75 -9.97 -16.85
CA LYS A 112 -4.19 -11.32 -16.69
C LYS A 112 -2.78 -11.27 -16.10
N VAL A 113 -1.93 -10.35 -16.57
CA VAL A 113 -0.57 -10.18 -16.06
C VAL A 113 -0.60 -9.71 -14.60
N ILE A 114 -1.38 -8.68 -14.29
CA ILE A 114 -1.53 -8.15 -12.93
C ILE A 114 -1.99 -9.25 -11.99
N THR A 115 -3.04 -10.01 -12.35
CA THR A 115 -3.54 -11.10 -11.53
C THR A 115 -2.49 -12.18 -11.31
N SER A 116 -1.66 -12.49 -12.30
CA SER A 116 -0.58 -13.47 -12.15
C SER A 116 0.55 -12.99 -11.24
N LYS A 117 0.86 -11.69 -11.26
CA LYS A 117 1.88 -11.07 -10.40
C LYS A 117 1.36 -10.78 -8.98
N LEU A 118 0.06 -10.55 -8.80
CA LEU A 118 -0.59 -10.35 -7.51
C LEU A 118 -0.87 -11.69 -6.81
N ARG A 119 0.14 -12.55 -6.71
CA ARG A 119 0.08 -13.83 -6.01
C ARG A 119 1.22 -13.97 -5.02
N PHE A 120 0.99 -14.73 -3.98
CA PHE A 120 2.04 -15.06 -3.01
C PHE A 120 3.27 -15.65 -3.72
N GLY A 121 4.45 -15.14 -3.36
CA GLY A 121 5.72 -15.53 -3.97
C GLY A 121 6.02 -14.84 -5.33
N HIS A 122 5.06 -14.13 -5.93
CA HIS A 122 5.25 -13.41 -7.19
C HIS A 122 5.27 -11.88 -7.01
N ILE A 123 4.79 -11.38 -5.87
CA ILE A 123 4.81 -9.94 -5.59
C ILE A 123 6.25 -9.48 -5.38
N GLU A 124 6.75 -8.70 -6.31
CA GLU A 124 8.15 -8.28 -6.36
C GLU A 124 8.51 -7.31 -5.21
N ASN A 125 7.58 -6.44 -4.83
CA ASN A 125 7.82 -5.41 -3.83
C ASN A 125 6.58 -5.12 -2.97
N ASN A 126 6.80 -4.98 -1.67
CA ASN A 126 5.74 -4.66 -0.71
C ASN A 126 5.08 -3.30 -0.95
N PHE A 127 5.65 -2.44 -1.79
CA PHE A 127 5.03 -1.19 -2.20
C PHE A 127 3.66 -1.39 -2.84
N VAL A 128 3.41 -2.53 -3.46
CA VAL A 128 2.09 -2.87 -4.02
C VAL A 128 1.01 -2.86 -2.93
N PHE A 129 1.29 -3.43 -1.75
CA PHE A 129 0.39 -3.39 -0.59
C PHE A 129 0.31 -1.99 0.02
N ASN A 130 1.46 -1.34 0.20
CA ASN A 130 1.53 -0.03 0.84
C ASN A 130 0.87 1.06 -0.03
N PHE A 131 0.96 0.97 -1.35
CA PHE A 131 0.26 1.88 -2.25
C PHE A 131 -1.26 1.66 -2.22
N LEU A 132 -1.72 0.40 -2.15
CA LEU A 132 -3.14 0.12 -1.92
C LEU A 132 -3.62 0.70 -0.58
N ASP A 133 -2.86 0.51 0.50
CA ASP A 133 -3.17 1.10 1.80
C ASP A 133 -3.22 2.64 1.73
N TYR A 134 -2.32 3.28 0.95
CA TYR A 134 -2.39 4.72 0.69
C TYR A 134 -3.69 5.13 -0.01
N LEU A 135 -4.10 4.40 -1.04
CA LEU A 135 -5.35 4.69 -1.76
C LEU A 135 -6.59 4.51 -0.88
N LEU A 136 -6.62 3.45 -0.08
CA LEU A 136 -7.68 3.20 0.91
C LEU A 136 -7.69 4.32 1.96
N TRP A 137 -6.53 4.74 2.44
CA TRP A 137 -6.42 5.86 3.36
C TRP A 137 -6.94 7.17 2.74
N VAL A 138 -6.57 7.50 1.51
CA VAL A 138 -7.08 8.71 0.82
C VAL A 138 -8.61 8.67 0.72
N ARG A 139 -9.19 7.51 0.44
CA ARG A 139 -10.64 7.33 0.32
C ARG A 139 -11.36 7.49 1.66
N ASP A 140 -10.85 6.86 2.72
CA ASP A 140 -11.62 6.61 3.94
C ASP A 140 -11.22 7.50 5.13
N ARG A 141 -10.09 8.21 5.10
CA ARG A 141 -9.51 8.97 6.23
C ARG A 141 -10.45 9.96 6.91
N ASN A 142 -11.39 10.52 6.19
CA ASN A 142 -12.31 11.54 6.71
C ASN A 142 -13.62 10.93 7.26
N SER A 143 -13.94 9.70 6.88
CA SER A 143 -15.18 9.03 7.25
C SER A 143 -14.99 7.88 8.24
N ASP A 144 -13.76 7.40 8.41
CA ASP A 144 -13.42 6.24 9.21
C ASP A 144 -12.30 6.57 10.20
N LYS A 145 -12.55 6.39 11.49
CA LYS A 145 -11.59 6.72 12.55
C LYS A 145 -10.32 5.85 12.49
N VAL A 146 -10.44 4.57 12.16
CA VAL A 146 -9.29 3.67 12.04
C VAL A 146 -8.43 4.08 10.85
N ALA A 147 -9.08 4.34 9.70
CA ALA A 147 -8.36 4.84 8.53
C ALA A 147 -7.73 6.21 8.79
N GLY A 148 -8.44 7.13 9.44
CA GLY A 148 -7.91 8.46 9.79
C GLY A 148 -6.69 8.42 10.71
N SER A 149 -6.62 7.43 11.60
CA SER A 149 -5.49 7.21 12.53
C SER A 149 -4.38 6.34 11.96
N PHE A 150 -4.54 5.82 10.75
CA PHE A 150 -3.56 4.92 10.14
C PHE A 150 -2.23 5.63 9.86
N GLU A 151 -1.14 4.94 10.18
CA GLU A 151 0.22 5.35 9.88
C GLU A 151 1.02 4.20 9.28
N PHE A 152 1.90 4.53 8.34
CA PHE A 152 2.80 3.55 7.77
C PHE A 152 3.91 3.19 8.76
N THR A 153 4.01 1.91 9.09
CA THR A 153 5.10 1.32 9.87
C THR A 153 5.82 0.27 9.04
N PHE A 154 7.03 -0.11 9.45
CA PHE A 154 7.77 -1.16 8.78
C PHE A 154 7.05 -2.52 8.94
N ARG A 155 6.64 -3.08 7.82
CA ARG A 155 5.96 -4.38 7.72
C ARG A 155 6.63 -5.17 6.60
N SER A 156 7.03 -6.39 6.90
CA SER A 156 7.80 -7.22 5.97
C SER A 156 7.19 -8.58 5.69
N SER A 157 6.12 -8.94 6.39
CA SER A 157 5.52 -10.26 6.27
C SER A 157 4.22 -10.20 5.48
N VAL A 158 4.18 -10.91 4.36
CA VAL A 158 2.93 -11.18 3.64
C VAL A 158 2.23 -12.33 4.33
N GLU A 159 1.06 -12.06 4.87
CA GLU A 159 0.23 -13.00 5.62
C GLU A 159 -0.95 -13.48 4.78
N HIS A 160 -1.24 -14.78 4.86
CA HIS A 160 -2.46 -15.37 4.34
C HIS A 160 -3.59 -15.26 5.36
N PHE A 161 -4.68 -14.59 5.05
CA PHE A 161 -5.80 -14.48 5.98
C PHE A 161 -6.46 -15.84 6.22
N SER A 162 -6.79 -16.61 5.17
CA SER A 162 -6.98 -18.07 5.27
C SER A 162 -5.59 -18.72 5.28
N PRO A 163 -5.24 -19.52 6.31
CA PRO A 163 -3.88 -20.05 6.48
C PRO A 163 -3.54 -21.11 5.42
N GLN A 164 -2.24 -21.21 5.10
CA GLN A 164 -1.73 -22.23 4.16
C GLN A 164 -1.88 -23.65 4.71
N HIS A 165 -1.76 -23.79 6.03
CA HIS A 165 -1.86 -25.08 6.73
C HIS A 165 -2.89 -24.92 7.85
N PRO A 166 -4.19 -25.04 7.54
CA PRO A 166 -5.24 -24.93 8.55
C PRO A 166 -5.09 -25.99 9.64
N MET A 167 -5.53 -25.67 10.83
CA MET A 167 -5.56 -26.62 11.96
C MET A 167 -6.51 -27.79 11.63
N ASP A 168 -6.31 -28.91 12.33
CA ASP A 168 -7.16 -30.11 12.20
C ASP A 168 -8.64 -29.77 12.35
N GLY A 169 -9.46 -30.31 11.47
CA GLY A 169 -10.90 -30.08 11.44
C GLY A 169 -11.34 -28.93 10.51
N TYR A 170 -10.43 -28.12 9.99
CA TYR A 170 -10.75 -27.07 9.03
C TYR A 170 -10.37 -27.47 7.61
N LYS A 171 -11.25 -27.16 6.64
CA LYS A 171 -10.93 -27.37 5.22
C LYS A 171 -10.06 -26.23 4.69
N PRO A 172 -8.97 -26.51 3.96
CA PRO A 172 -8.22 -25.49 3.26
C PRO A 172 -9.08 -24.89 2.14
N VAL A 173 -8.88 -23.61 1.86
CA VAL A 173 -9.40 -22.98 0.63
C VAL A 173 -8.60 -23.47 -0.58
N GLU A 174 -9.20 -23.38 -1.77
CA GLU A 174 -8.52 -23.79 -3.01
C GLU A 174 -7.21 -23.03 -3.23
N GLN A 175 -6.20 -23.71 -3.77
CA GLN A 175 -4.87 -23.14 -4.04
C GLN A 175 -4.90 -21.88 -4.91
N SER A 176 -5.86 -21.81 -5.84
CA SER A 176 -6.08 -20.62 -6.68
C SER A 176 -6.45 -19.39 -5.86
N ALA A 177 -7.35 -19.55 -4.90
CA ALA A 177 -7.79 -18.50 -3.98
C ALA A 177 -6.78 -18.27 -2.85
N LEU A 178 -6.20 -19.32 -2.28
CA LEU A 178 -5.26 -19.27 -1.17
C LEU A 178 -4.12 -18.27 -1.41
N HIS A 179 -3.49 -18.34 -2.57
CA HIS A 179 -2.34 -17.51 -2.93
C HIS A 179 -2.70 -16.23 -3.69
N SER A 180 -3.99 -15.96 -3.92
CA SER A 180 -4.44 -14.74 -4.58
C SER A 180 -4.28 -13.51 -3.67
N PHE A 181 -4.14 -12.33 -4.28
CA PHE A 181 -4.01 -11.07 -3.55
C PHE A 181 -5.19 -10.81 -2.60
N GLY A 182 -6.38 -11.30 -2.95
CA GLY A 182 -7.56 -11.20 -2.11
C GLY A 182 -7.37 -11.82 -0.72
N ASN A 183 -6.58 -12.89 -0.62
CA ASN A 183 -6.28 -13.56 0.66
C ASN A 183 -5.02 -13.07 1.36
N LEU A 184 -4.29 -12.10 0.78
CA LEU A 184 -3.00 -11.64 1.29
C LEU A 184 -3.09 -10.25 1.93
N CYS A 185 -2.38 -10.04 3.02
CA CYS A 185 -2.16 -8.73 3.61
C CYS A 185 -0.73 -8.57 4.13
N LEU A 186 -0.31 -7.32 4.34
CA LEU A 186 1.02 -7.02 4.85
C LEU A 186 0.95 -6.68 6.33
N ILE A 187 1.68 -7.43 7.17
CA ILE A 187 1.73 -7.24 8.61
C ILE A 187 3.17 -7.23 9.14
N SER A 188 3.34 -6.87 10.41
CA SER A 188 4.64 -6.96 11.07
C SER A 188 5.06 -8.42 11.26
N HIS A 189 6.37 -8.68 11.21
CA HIS A 189 6.92 -10.04 11.39
C HIS A 189 6.52 -10.64 12.75
N SER A 190 6.51 -9.84 13.81
CA SER A 190 6.13 -10.30 15.15
C SER A 190 4.68 -10.76 15.24
N LYS A 191 3.77 -10.07 14.55
CA LYS A 191 2.36 -10.48 14.48
C LYS A 191 2.19 -11.73 13.62
N ASN A 192 2.87 -11.81 12.48
CA ASN A 192 2.85 -13.00 11.64
C ASN A 192 3.25 -14.26 12.41
N SER A 193 4.34 -14.19 13.18
CA SER A 193 4.79 -15.32 14.01
C SER A 193 3.78 -15.75 15.08
N ARG A 194 2.98 -14.80 15.59
CA ARG A 194 1.93 -15.11 16.59
C ARG A 194 0.68 -15.71 15.97
N LEU A 195 0.31 -15.25 14.78
CA LEU A 195 -0.89 -15.72 14.09
C LEU A 195 -0.75 -17.14 13.55
N SER A 196 0.47 -17.52 13.13
CA SER A 196 0.75 -18.87 12.63
C SER A 196 -0.37 -19.42 11.73
N ASN A 197 -0.99 -20.53 12.11
CA ASN A 197 -2.04 -21.22 11.37
C ASN A 197 -3.46 -20.86 11.85
N PHE A 198 -3.64 -19.73 12.52
CA PHE A 198 -4.95 -19.30 12.99
C PHE A 198 -5.93 -19.15 11.83
N GLN A 199 -7.15 -19.58 12.09
CA GLN A 199 -8.27 -19.40 11.16
C GLN A 199 -8.65 -17.91 11.03
N PRO A 200 -9.32 -17.51 9.96
CA PRO A 200 -9.71 -16.12 9.74
C PRO A 200 -10.44 -15.49 10.93
N GLN A 201 -11.33 -16.25 11.58
CA GLN A 201 -12.06 -15.78 12.76
C GLN A 201 -11.13 -15.51 13.95
N GLN A 202 -10.18 -16.39 14.22
CA GLN A 202 -9.19 -16.21 15.29
C GLN A 202 -8.27 -15.03 15.00
N LYS A 203 -7.90 -14.83 13.73
CA LYS A 203 -7.13 -13.64 13.28
C LYS A 203 -7.94 -12.37 13.50
N GLN A 204 -9.22 -12.36 13.16
CA GLN A 204 -10.13 -11.24 13.44
C GLN A 204 -10.13 -10.90 14.93
N GLU A 205 -10.39 -11.88 15.80
CA GLU A 205 -10.39 -11.70 17.25
C GLU A 205 -9.07 -11.13 17.78
N HIS A 206 -7.94 -11.60 17.22
CA HIS A 206 -6.62 -11.08 17.57
C HIS A 206 -6.47 -9.57 17.26
N PHE A 207 -7.04 -9.10 16.14
CA PHE A 207 -6.96 -7.69 15.75
C PHE A 207 -8.01 -6.79 16.40
N GLU A 208 -9.07 -7.35 17.01
CA GLU A 208 -10.16 -6.56 17.59
C GLU A 208 -9.70 -5.56 18.66
N ALA A 209 -8.77 -5.94 19.52
CA ALA A 209 -8.21 -5.04 20.52
C ALA A 209 -7.46 -3.85 19.91
N SER A 210 -6.74 -4.07 18.81
CA SER A 210 -6.07 -3.00 18.09
C SER A 210 -7.06 -2.08 17.39
N LEU A 211 -8.08 -2.66 16.75
CA LEU A 211 -9.14 -1.91 16.07
C LEU A 211 -9.98 -1.07 17.04
N ALA A 212 -10.24 -1.56 18.25
CA ALA A 212 -10.92 -0.80 19.31
C ALA A 212 -10.13 0.44 19.72
N ASN A 213 -8.79 0.42 19.57
CA ASN A 213 -7.90 1.56 19.79
C ASN A 213 -7.62 2.37 18.51
N ASN A 214 -8.41 2.20 17.47
CA ASN A 214 -8.24 2.82 16.14
C ASN A 214 -6.86 2.52 15.50
N GLN A 215 -6.30 1.34 15.75
CA GLN A 215 -5.00 0.92 15.20
C GLN A 215 -5.17 -0.29 14.29
N THR A 216 -4.46 -0.28 13.16
CA THR A 216 -4.38 -1.43 12.25
C THR A 216 -2.99 -1.49 11.61
N ASP A 217 -2.54 -2.69 11.28
CA ASP A 217 -1.29 -2.87 10.52
C ASP A 217 -1.46 -2.49 9.05
N SER A 218 -2.66 -2.71 8.48
CA SER A 218 -2.94 -2.49 7.08
C SER A 218 -4.41 -2.14 6.90
N LEU A 219 -4.72 -1.20 6.03
CA LEU A 219 -6.10 -0.88 5.67
C LEU A 219 -6.72 -1.97 4.80
N LYS A 220 -5.88 -2.68 4.02
CA LYS A 220 -6.32 -3.89 3.32
C LYS A 220 -6.78 -4.96 4.31
N LEU A 221 -6.02 -5.23 5.37
CA LEU A 221 -6.42 -6.15 6.43
C LEU A 221 -7.73 -5.69 7.12
N LEU A 222 -7.88 -4.40 7.38
CA LEU A 222 -9.12 -3.84 7.93
C LEU A 222 -10.33 -4.14 7.02
N ALA A 223 -10.16 -3.96 5.71
CA ALA A 223 -11.20 -4.28 4.73
C ALA A 223 -11.56 -5.78 4.72
N MET A 224 -10.56 -6.67 4.81
CA MET A 224 -10.76 -8.13 4.91
C MET A 224 -11.58 -8.50 6.16
N ILE A 225 -11.21 -7.96 7.32
CA ILE A 225 -11.91 -8.20 8.59
C ILE A 225 -13.37 -7.73 8.51
N ARG A 226 -13.60 -6.55 7.92
CA ARG A 226 -14.96 -6.00 7.76
C ARG A 226 -15.82 -6.85 6.81
N LEU A 227 -15.26 -7.25 5.68
CA LEU A 227 -15.96 -8.13 4.74
C LEU A 227 -16.30 -9.47 5.39
N MET A 228 -15.35 -10.07 6.13
CA MET A 228 -15.61 -11.29 6.86
C MET A 228 -16.72 -11.13 7.92
N LYS A 229 -16.75 -10.01 8.65
CA LYS A 229 -17.83 -9.72 9.62
C LYS A 229 -19.20 -9.59 8.93
N ASP A 230 -19.24 -8.92 7.78
CA ASP A 230 -20.46 -8.75 7.00
C ASP A 230 -20.99 -10.07 6.45
N LYS A 231 -20.13 -10.94 5.94
CA LYS A 231 -20.48 -12.23 5.34
C LYS A 231 -20.58 -13.39 6.34
N GLY A 232 -20.02 -13.25 7.53
CA GLY A 232 -19.94 -14.31 8.53
C GLY A 232 -18.98 -15.46 8.19
N ARG A 233 -18.23 -15.32 7.11
CA ARG A 233 -17.28 -16.33 6.61
C ARG A 233 -16.16 -15.69 5.80
N TRP A 234 -15.09 -16.48 5.53
CA TRP A 234 -14.00 -16.11 4.65
C TRP A 234 -13.57 -17.33 3.85
N LEU A 235 -14.11 -17.46 2.66
CA LEU A 235 -13.89 -18.56 1.70
C LEU A 235 -13.56 -17.98 0.32
N GLU A 236 -13.57 -18.81 -0.70
CA GLU A 236 -13.20 -18.46 -2.09
C GLU A 236 -13.97 -17.26 -2.63
N ASP A 237 -15.27 -17.19 -2.35
CA ASP A 237 -16.15 -16.10 -2.82
C ASP A 237 -15.75 -14.76 -2.21
N GLU A 238 -15.52 -14.72 -0.89
CA GLU A 238 -15.09 -13.52 -0.18
C GLU A 238 -13.68 -13.09 -0.61
N ILE A 239 -12.78 -14.05 -0.83
CA ILE A 239 -11.44 -13.81 -1.35
C ILE A 239 -11.49 -13.22 -2.76
N ALA A 240 -12.37 -13.73 -3.62
CA ALA A 240 -12.51 -13.28 -5.00
C ALA A 240 -13.11 -11.86 -5.11
N VAL A 241 -14.02 -11.51 -4.19
CA VAL A 241 -14.64 -10.17 -4.15
C VAL A 241 -13.69 -9.11 -3.58
N HIS A 242 -12.82 -9.51 -2.64
CA HIS A 242 -11.85 -8.63 -2.01
C HIS A 242 -10.65 -8.36 -2.90
#